data_ecd0ae390b5671fe6cb324933beb0d77
#
_entry.id   ecd0ae390b5671fe6cb324933beb0d77
#
_cell.length_a   1.000
_cell.length_b   1.000
_cell.length_c   1.000
_cell.angle_alpha   90.00
_cell.angle_beta   90.00
_cell.angle_gamma   90.00
#
_symmetry.space_group_name_H-M   'P 1'
#
loop_
_entity.id
_entity.type
_entity.pdbx_description
1 polymer ?
#
loop_
_entity_poly.entity_id
_entity_poly.type
_entity_poly.pdbx_seq_one_letter_code
_entity_poly.pdbx_strand_id
1 'polypeptide(L)'
;MKGTAIFIVACFLIAQSPATRAEDKGRISQVQAFGDGEYRLGPGDVIEVFVWKEPDLTTTAVVRPDGKISLPLLNEFEAQNRTVAQLQQEVSSNLHKYLADPVVTVILKEVNAPRISVLGNVRKPDVYKIRNKLSVLDAIAMAGGFNDYAKRSKVIVIRTTTSGTQRFNLIL
;
A
#
# COMPACT_ATOMS: atom_id res chain seq x y z
N MET A 1 -77.38 24.60 -21.01
CA MET A 1 -77.05 23.53 -21.95
C MET A 1 -75.83 22.82 -21.36
N LYS A 2 -76.09 21.81 -20.64
CA LYS A 2 -75.70 20.41 -20.69
C LYS A 2 -74.20 20.20 -21.01
N GLY A 3 -73.37 19.90 -20.02
CA GLY A 3 -71.99 19.41 -20.14
C GLY A 3 -71.70 18.48 -18.97
N THR A 4 -71.63 17.24 -19.28
CA THR A 4 -71.58 16.04 -18.45
C THR A 4 -70.24 15.93 -17.75
N ALA A 5 -70.20 15.82 -16.40
CA ALA A 5 -69.03 15.52 -15.60
C ALA A 5 -68.77 14.02 -15.67
N ILE A 6 -67.59 13.64 -16.15
CA ILE A 6 -67.05 12.26 -16.10
C ILE A 6 -66.15 12.16 -14.87
N PHE A 7 -66.61 11.40 -13.86
CA PHE A 7 -65.79 11.00 -12.72
C PHE A 7 -64.86 9.86 -13.13
N ILE A 8 -63.54 10.10 -13.14
CA ILE A 8 -62.53 9.04 -13.27
C ILE A 8 -62.11 8.67 -11.84
N VAL A 9 -62.57 7.50 -11.41
CA VAL A 9 -62.08 6.87 -10.18
C VAL A 9 -60.69 6.26 -10.47
N ALA A 10 -59.66 6.92 -10.02
CA ALA A 10 -58.31 6.36 -10.06
C ALA A 10 -58.15 5.38 -8.91
N CYS A 11 -58.12 4.10 -9.24
CA CYS A 11 -57.81 3.01 -8.32
C CYS A 11 -56.31 3.04 -8.01
N PHE A 12 -55.98 3.49 -6.81
CA PHE A 12 -54.58 3.54 -6.33
C PHE A 12 -54.20 2.14 -5.84
N LEU A 13 -53.59 1.35 -6.74
CA LEU A 13 -52.95 0.07 -6.41
C LEU A 13 -51.65 0.35 -5.65
N ILE A 14 -51.68 0.20 -4.33
CA ILE A 14 -50.50 0.22 -3.49
C ILE A 14 -49.73 -1.09 -3.75
N ALA A 15 -48.75 -1.03 -4.62
CA ALA A 15 -47.77 -2.11 -4.77
C ALA A 15 -46.83 -2.11 -3.54
N GLN A 16 -47.06 -3.06 -2.64
CA GLN A 16 -46.14 -3.37 -1.58
C GLN A 16 -44.88 -4.03 -2.19
N SER A 17 -43.82 -3.27 -2.31
CA SER A 17 -42.48 -3.81 -2.64
C SER A 17 -41.96 -4.61 -1.45
N PRO A 18 -41.58 -5.88 -1.61
CA PRO A 18 -40.90 -6.60 -0.58
C PRO A 18 -39.52 -5.94 -0.36
N ALA A 19 -39.26 -5.47 0.85
CA ALA A 19 -37.94 -5.03 1.28
C ALA A 19 -37.00 -6.23 1.18
N THR A 20 -36.19 -6.24 0.11
CA THR A 20 -35.12 -7.20 -0.05
C THR A 20 -34.06 -6.85 1.01
N ARG A 21 -34.05 -7.60 2.08
CA ARG A 21 -33.02 -7.61 3.12
C ARG A 21 -31.72 -8.03 2.41
N ALA A 22 -30.91 -7.05 2.06
CA ALA A 22 -29.55 -7.29 1.58
C ALA A 22 -28.80 -8.00 2.71
N GLU A 23 -28.60 -9.29 2.55
CA GLU A 23 -27.61 -10.03 3.32
C GLU A 23 -26.24 -9.39 3.00
N ASP A 24 -25.72 -8.71 4.01
CA ASP A 24 -24.33 -8.27 4.04
C ASP A 24 -23.44 -9.54 4.16
N LYS A 25 -23.26 -10.22 3.02
CA LYS A 25 -22.25 -11.25 2.85
C LYS A 25 -20.90 -10.53 2.99
N GLY A 26 -20.28 -10.74 4.14
CA GLY A 26 -18.98 -10.22 4.52
C GLY A 26 -18.03 -10.18 3.33
N ARG A 27 -17.85 -9.00 2.77
CA ARG A 27 -16.78 -8.71 1.82
C ARG A 27 -15.48 -8.98 2.56
N ILE A 28 -14.85 -10.10 2.24
CA ILE A 28 -13.44 -10.31 2.50
C ILE A 28 -12.72 -9.29 1.62
N SER A 29 -12.65 -8.07 2.10
CA SER A 29 -11.85 -7.03 1.48
C SER A 29 -10.42 -7.51 1.56
N GLN A 30 -9.84 -7.86 0.41
CA GLN A 30 -8.41 -8.12 0.31
C GLN A 30 -7.70 -6.85 0.81
N VAL A 31 -7.18 -6.92 2.01
CA VAL A 31 -6.34 -5.86 2.56
C VAL A 31 -5.02 -5.95 1.82
N GLN A 32 -4.90 -5.22 0.73
CA GLN A 32 -3.66 -5.14 -0.03
C GLN A 32 -2.62 -4.41 0.82
N ALA A 33 -1.53 -5.07 1.13
CA ALA A 33 -0.41 -4.48 1.87
C ALA A 33 0.27 -3.36 1.08
N PHE A 34 0.25 -3.49 -0.25
CA PHE A 34 0.66 -2.44 -1.19
C PHE A 34 -0.60 -1.90 -1.86
N GLY A 35 -0.80 -0.58 -1.84
CA GLY A 35 -1.85 0.06 -2.64
C GLY A 35 -1.69 -0.30 -4.12
N ASP A 36 -2.71 -0.04 -4.94
CA ASP A 36 -2.68 -0.30 -6.41
C ASP A 36 -1.63 0.55 -7.16
N GLY A 37 -0.66 1.11 -6.46
CA GLY A 37 0.39 2.00 -6.96
C GLY A 37 1.75 1.35 -7.05
N GLU A 38 2.64 2.04 -7.75
CA GLU A 38 4.05 1.75 -7.90
C GLU A 38 4.77 1.71 -6.52
N TYR A 39 5.76 0.82 -6.37
CA TYR A 39 6.52 0.70 -5.13
C TYR A 39 7.19 2.02 -4.75
N ARG A 40 7.09 2.41 -3.49
CA ARG A 40 7.74 3.59 -2.92
C ARG A 40 8.86 3.17 -1.97
N LEU A 41 10.01 3.76 -2.18
CA LEU A 41 11.20 3.52 -1.37
C LEU A 41 10.96 3.88 0.10
N GLY A 42 11.52 3.08 0.98
CA GLY A 42 11.45 3.29 2.42
C GLY A 42 12.76 2.94 3.13
N PRO A 43 12.87 3.27 4.42
CA PRO A 43 14.08 3.03 5.20
C PRO A 43 14.50 1.57 5.21
N GLY A 44 15.78 1.32 4.90
CA GLY A 44 16.37 -0.01 4.82
C GLY A 44 16.44 -0.60 3.42
N ASP A 45 15.75 -0.01 2.43
CA ASP A 45 15.88 -0.45 1.03
C ASP A 45 17.29 -0.17 0.50
N VAL A 46 17.75 -1.07 -0.36
CA VAL A 46 19.05 -0.94 -1.02
C VAL A 46 18.84 -0.67 -2.49
N ILE A 47 19.37 0.43 -2.96
CA ILE A 47 19.32 0.86 -4.35
C ILE A 47 20.72 1.02 -4.93
N GLU A 48 20.85 0.81 -6.21
CA GLU A 48 22.05 1.15 -6.98
C GLU A 48 21.68 2.32 -7.91
N VAL A 49 22.43 3.38 -7.82
CA VAL A 49 22.38 4.50 -8.74
C VAL A 49 23.52 4.33 -9.74
N PHE A 50 23.21 3.96 -10.95
CA PHE A 50 24.15 3.78 -12.03
C PHE A 50 24.17 5.02 -12.93
N VAL A 51 25.35 5.59 -13.17
CA VAL A 51 25.54 6.74 -14.04
C VAL A 51 26.42 6.31 -15.22
N TRP A 52 25.88 6.39 -16.44
CA TRP A 52 26.56 5.94 -17.64
C TRP A 52 27.84 6.72 -17.90
N LYS A 53 28.93 6.00 -18.16
CA LYS A 53 30.29 6.53 -18.37
C LYS A 53 30.92 7.25 -17.18
N GLU A 54 30.28 7.24 -16.02
CA GLU A 54 30.77 7.87 -14.79
C GLU A 54 30.83 6.83 -13.66
N PRO A 55 31.85 5.96 -13.65
CA PRO A 55 31.95 4.90 -12.63
C PRO A 55 32.12 5.46 -11.21
N ASP A 56 32.75 6.63 -11.06
CA ASP A 56 32.97 7.29 -9.78
C ASP A 56 31.67 7.82 -9.14
N LEU A 57 30.62 7.99 -9.95
CA LEU A 57 29.29 8.41 -9.49
C LEU A 57 28.32 7.23 -9.33
N THR A 58 28.69 6.06 -9.88
CA THR A 58 27.91 4.84 -9.72
C THR A 58 28.11 4.29 -8.31
N THR A 59 27.02 4.19 -7.54
CA THR A 59 27.10 3.77 -6.14
C THR A 59 25.89 2.98 -5.69
N THR A 60 26.11 2.08 -4.74
CA THR A 60 25.02 1.41 -4.01
C THR A 60 24.76 2.19 -2.72
N ALA A 61 23.53 2.60 -2.52
CA ALA A 61 23.09 3.36 -1.36
C ALA A 61 21.97 2.65 -0.61
N VAL A 62 22.01 2.73 0.71
CA VAL A 62 20.92 2.26 1.58
C VAL A 62 20.08 3.46 1.99
N VAL A 63 18.76 3.33 1.89
CA VAL A 63 17.86 4.36 2.41
C VAL A 63 17.95 4.37 3.93
N ARG A 64 18.45 5.47 4.47
CA ARG A 64 18.67 5.67 5.90
C ARG A 64 17.35 5.76 6.67
N PRO A 65 17.35 5.62 8.01
CA PRO A 65 16.14 5.79 8.83
C PRO A 65 15.49 7.17 8.72
N ASP A 66 16.24 8.20 8.35
CA ASP A 66 15.74 9.56 8.07
C ASP A 66 15.14 9.71 6.67
N GLY A 67 15.09 8.63 5.88
CA GLY A 67 14.52 8.59 4.54
C GLY A 67 15.47 9.10 3.43
N LYS A 68 16.70 9.42 3.76
CA LYS A 68 17.69 9.94 2.81
C LYS A 68 18.68 8.89 2.35
N ILE A 69 19.31 9.16 1.21
CA ILE A 69 20.49 8.44 0.70
C ILE A 69 21.64 9.42 0.54
N SER A 70 22.87 8.90 0.54
CA SER A 70 24.06 9.70 0.23
C SER A 70 24.57 9.32 -1.15
N LEU A 71 24.69 10.30 -2.02
CA LEU A 71 25.17 10.15 -3.39
C LEU A 71 26.40 11.05 -3.63
N PRO A 72 27.38 10.60 -4.43
CA PRO A 72 28.47 11.46 -4.87
C PRO A 72 27.95 12.74 -5.54
N LEU A 73 28.59 13.86 -5.34
CA LEU A 73 28.24 15.19 -5.81
C LEU A 73 26.93 15.78 -5.27
N LEU A 74 25.91 14.96 -5.00
CA LEU A 74 24.59 15.40 -4.53
C LEU A 74 24.47 15.38 -3.00
N ASN A 75 25.47 14.82 -2.29
CA ASN A 75 25.47 14.65 -0.83
C ASN A 75 24.22 13.91 -0.32
N GLU A 76 23.42 14.54 0.53
CA GLU A 76 22.19 13.96 1.05
C GLU A 76 21.02 14.21 0.08
N PHE A 77 20.33 13.14 -0.27
CA PHE A 77 19.21 13.17 -1.21
C PHE A 77 17.99 12.42 -0.64
N GLU A 78 16.80 13.01 -0.72
CA GLU A 78 15.59 12.41 -0.18
C GLU A 78 15.09 11.28 -1.11
N ALA A 79 14.99 10.05 -0.56
CA ALA A 79 14.54 8.87 -1.29
C ALA A 79 13.22 8.32 -0.79
N GLN A 80 12.87 8.56 0.48
CA GLN A 80 11.65 8.04 1.09
C GLN A 80 10.39 8.54 0.38
N ASN A 81 9.41 7.64 0.21
CA ASN A 81 8.15 7.87 -0.48
C ASN A 81 8.28 8.20 -1.99
N ARG A 82 9.49 8.18 -2.56
CA ARG A 82 9.72 8.27 -4.01
C ARG A 82 9.57 6.91 -4.66
N THR A 83 9.07 6.88 -5.90
CA THR A 83 9.23 5.70 -6.74
C THR A 83 10.64 5.67 -7.33
N VAL A 84 11.08 4.52 -7.82
CA VAL A 84 12.37 4.38 -8.50
C VAL A 84 12.49 5.35 -9.68
N ALA A 85 11.40 5.49 -10.46
CA ALA A 85 11.36 6.41 -11.61
C ALA A 85 11.45 7.88 -11.19
N GLN A 86 10.73 8.28 -10.13
CA GLN A 86 10.82 9.63 -9.59
C GLN A 86 12.22 9.95 -9.09
N LEU A 87 12.83 9.02 -8.33
CA LEU A 87 14.18 9.19 -7.83
C LEU A 87 15.19 9.33 -8.98
N GLN A 88 15.08 8.48 -10.01
CA GLN A 88 15.91 8.55 -11.20
C GLN A 88 15.84 9.91 -11.89
N GLN A 89 14.63 10.43 -12.10
CA GLN A 89 14.41 11.73 -12.75
C GLN A 89 14.99 12.88 -11.90
N GLU A 90 14.77 12.86 -10.59
CA GLU A 90 15.27 13.89 -9.69
C GLU A 90 16.81 13.87 -9.59
N VAL A 91 17.43 12.68 -9.50
CA VAL A 91 18.89 12.52 -9.50
C VAL A 91 19.48 13.00 -10.82
N SER A 92 18.92 12.61 -11.96
CA SER A 92 19.36 13.07 -13.28
C SER A 92 19.30 14.59 -13.37
N SER A 93 18.18 15.21 -12.99
CA SER A 93 18.01 16.66 -13.02
C SER A 93 19.05 17.41 -12.17
N ASN A 94 19.41 16.86 -11.02
CA ASN A 94 20.40 17.48 -10.15
C ASN A 94 21.85 17.27 -10.65
N LEU A 95 22.14 16.15 -11.29
CA LEU A 95 23.44 15.89 -11.89
C LEU A 95 23.72 16.76 -13.13
N HIS A 96 22.71 17.28 -13.81
CA HIS A 96 22.88 18.26 -14.90
C HIS A 96 23.66 19.53 -14.50
N LYS A 97 23.76 19.82 -13.19
CA LYS A 97 24.58 20.93 -12.69
C LYS A 97 26.08 20.65 -12.82
N TYR A 98 26.46 19.38 -12.91
CA TYR A 98 27.85 18.90 -12.89
C TYR A 98 28.25 18.20 -14.20
N LEU A 99 27.29 17.62 -14.92
CA LEU A 99 27.46 16.85 -16.13
C LEU A 99 26.60 17.41 -17.27
N ALA A 100 27.11 17.38 -18.49
CA ALA A 100 26.41 17.95 -19.64
C ALA A 100 25.16 17.15 -20.02
N ASP A 101 25.19 15.82 -19.91
CA ASP A 101 24.06 14.94 -20.27
C ASP A 101 24.11 13.63 -19.46
N PRO A 102 23.75 13.67 -18.15
CA PRO A 102 23.84 12.49 -17.29
C PRO A 102 22.74 11.48 -17.60
N VAL A 103 23.12 10.28 -18.03
CA VAL A 103 22.22 9.14 -18.16
C VAL A 103 22.25 8.33 -16.88
N VAL A 104 21.18 8.46 -16.09
CA VAL A 104 21.06 7.82 -14.77
C VAL A 104 20.06 6.67 -14.84
N THR A 105 20.42 5.55 -14.22
CA THR A 105 19.51 4.43 -13.98
C THR A 105 19.51 4.11 -12.48
N VAL A 106 18.31 4.01 -11.89
CA VAL A 106 18.15 3.58 -10.49
C VAL A 106 17.60 2.17 -10.45
N ILE A 107 18.30 1.28 -9.76
CA ILE A 107 17.96 -0.14 -9.64
C ILE A 107 17.66 -0.46 -8.18
N LEU A 108 16.50 -1.01 -7.90
CA LEU A 108 16.17 -1.52 -6.56
C LEU A 108 16.79 -2.89 -6.37
N LYS A 109 17.84 -2.99 -5.54
CA LYS A 109 18.56 -4.24 -5.25
C LYS A 109 17.85 -5.07 -4.20
N GLU A 110 17.44 -4.42 -3.09
CA GLU A 110 16.78 -5.10 -1.98
C GLU A 110 15.59 -4.30 -1.46
N VAL A 111 14.48 -5.01 -1.24
CA VAL A 111 13.26 -4.49 -0.64
C VAL A 111 13.26 -4.88 0.84
N ASN A 112 13.55 -3.96 1.72
CA ASN A 112 13.65 -4.19 3.16
C ASN A 112 12.69 -3.33 4.00
N ALA A 113 12.11 -2.28 3.39
CA ALA A 113 11.24 -1.34 4.08
C ALA A 113 9.87 -1.92 4.47
N PRO A 114 9.16 -2.69 3.63
CA PRO A 114 7.85 -3.17 4.00
C PRO A 114 7.92 -4.24 5.09
N ARG A 115 7.28 -3.98 6.22
CA ARG A 115 7.19 -4.91 7.36
C ARG A 115 5.79 -4.95 7.90
N ILE A 116 5.42 -6.10 8.47
CA ILE A 116 4.21 -6.27 9.26
C ILE A 116 4.58 -6.78 10.65
N SER A 117 3.86 -6.31 11.65
CA SER A 117 3.92 -6.86 13.01
C SER A 117 2.71 -7.76 13.21
N VAL A 118 2.95 -9.04 13.44
CA VAL A 118 1.90 -10.00 13.78
C VAL A 118 1.97 -10.26 15.28
N LEU A 119 0.93 -9.86 15.99
CA LEU A 119 0.86 -9.92 17.45
C LEU A 119 -0.39 -10.66 17.90
N GLY A 120 -0.36 -11.18 19.13
CA GLY A 120 -1.49 -11.85 19.77
C GLY A 120 -1.42 -13.37 19.68
N ASN A 121 -2.58 -14.02 19.55
CA ASN A 121 -2.72 -15.48 19.68
C ASN A 121 -2.35 -16.21 18.37
N VAL A 122 -1.12 -16.04 17.92
CA VAL A 122 -0.47 -16.81 16.85
C VAL A 122 0.69 -17.61 17.44
N ARG A 123 1.18 -18.62 16.71
CA ARG A 123 2.27 -19.48 17.22
C ARG A 123 3.60 -18.77 17.34
N LYS A 124 3.88 -17.83 16.42
CA LYS A 124 5.14 -17.04 16.39
C LYS A 124 4.84 -15.57 16.19
N PRO A 125 4.50 -14.82 17.26
CA PRO A 125 4.36 -13.36 17.17
C PRO A 125 5.71 -12.74 16.84
N ASP A 126 5.80 -11.95 15.75
CA ASP A 126 7.05 -11.32 15.32
C ASP A 126 6.79 -10.21 14.29
N VAL A 127 7.85 -9.53 13.89
CA VAL A 127 7.89 -8.58 12.77
C VAL A 127 8.41 -9.28 11.52
N TYR A 128 7.57 -9.38 10.51
CA TYR A 128 7.88 -10.06 9.26
C TYR A 128 8.15 -9.07 8.14
N LYS A 129 9.23 -9.31 7.36
CA LYS A 129 9.50 -8.56 6.13
C LYS A 129 8.55 -9.03 5.02
N ILE A 130 8.03 -8.09 4.24
CA ILE A 130 7.13 -8.37 3.11
C ILE A 130 7.89 -8.10 1.82
N ARG A 131 7.92 -9.07 0.90
CA ARG A 131 8.53 -8.90 -0.42
C ARG A 131 7.51 -8.74 -1.54
N ASN A 132 6.31 -9.29 -1.34
CA ASN A 132 5.23 -9.32 -2.34
C ASN A 132 3.92 -8.83 -1.72
N LYS A 133 2.87 -8.73 -2.55
CA LYS A 133 1.50 -8.53 -2.05
C LYS A 133 1.18 -9.64 -1.05
N LEU A 134 0.66 -9.26 0.11
CA LEU A 134 0.40 -10.16 1.22
C LEU A 134 -1.06 -10.01 1.67
N SER A 135 -1.75 -11.13 1.81
CA SER A 135 -3.07 -11.17 2.44
C SER A 135 -2.95 -11.30 3.97
N VAL A 136 -4.04 -11.06 4.68
CA VAL A 136 -4.07 -11.27 6.14
C VAL A 136 -3.86 -12.74 6.50
N LEU A 137 -4.38 -13.65 5.67
CA LEU A 137 -4.17 -15.10 5.86
C LEU A 137 -2.71 -15.48 5.69
N ASP A 138 -2.02 -14.92 4.70
CA ASP A 138 -0.59 -15.18 4.50
C ASP A 138 0.23 -14.67 5.70
N ALA A 139 -0.12 -13.51 6.24
CA ALA A 139 0.52 -12.96 7.42
C ALA A 139 0.38 -13.89 8.63
N ILE A 140 -0.82 -14.45 8.84
CA ILE A 140 -1.07 -15.42 9.90
C ILE A 140 -0.34 -16.73 9.64
N ALA A 141 -0.29 -17.19 8.38
CA ALA A 141 0.45 -18.39 7.99
C ALA A 141 1.96 -18.24 8.24
N MET A 142 2.56 -17.07 7.92
CA MET A 142 3.95 -16.75 8.24
C MET A 142 4.23 -16.81 9.75
N ALA A 143 3.25 -16.42 10.57
CA ALA A 143 3.31 -16.52 12.03
C ALA A 143 3.05 -17.95 12.56
N GLY A 144 3.01 -18.95 11.69
CA GLY A 144 2.78 -20.37 12.05
C GLY A 144 1.31 -20.71 12.33
N GLY A 145 0.39 -19.83 11.94
CA GLY A 145 -1.05 -20.00 12.19
C GLY A 145 -1.50 -19.54 13.57
N PHE A 146 -2.78 -19.69 13.83
CA PHE A 146 -3.38 -19.42 15.14
C PHE A 146 -2.95 -20.45 16.19
N ASN A 147 -2.86 -20.03 17.43
CA ASN A 147 -2.75 -20.95 18.56
C ASN A 147 -4.15 -21.36 19.07
N ASP A 148 -4.19 -22.23 20.08
CA ASP A 148 -5.42 -22.81 20.62
C ASP A 148 -6.31 -21.79 21.36
N TYR A 149 -5.74 -20.64 21.72
CA TYR A 149 -6.45 -19.55 22.44
C TYR A 149 -6.95 -18.46 21.48
N ALA A 150 -6.74 -18.61 20.17
CA ALA A 150 -7.08 -17.59 19.20
C ALA A 150 -8.59 -17.49 18.96
N LYS A 151 -9.11 -16.28 19.04
CA LYS A 151 -10.48 -15.96 18.61
C LYS A 151 -10.44 -15.55 17.14
N ARG A 152 -10.64 -16.50 16.22
CA ARG A 152 -10.59 -16.29 14.77
C ARG A 152 -11.56 -15.22 14.27
N SER A 153 -12.68 -15.03 14.97
CA SER A 153 -13.67 -13.98 14.67
C SER A 153 -13.26 -12.58 15.11
N LYS A 154 -12.08 -12.41 15.71
CA LYS A 154 -11.60 -11.11 16.23
C LYS A 154 -10.18 -10.83 15.76
N VAL A 155 -10.01 -10.78 14.44
CA VAL A 155 -8.74 -10.33 13.84
C VAL A 155 -8.83 -8.83 13.55
N ILE A 156 -7.84 -8.09 14.01
CA ILE A 156 -7.78 -6.66 13.87
C ILE A 156 -6.55 -6.32 13.00
N VAL A 157 -6.77 -5.61 11.91
CA VAL A 157 -5.71 -5.05 11.10
C VAL A 157 -5.63 -3.56 11.36
N ILE A 158 -4.46 -3.10 11.75
CA ILE A 158 -4.15 -1.68 11.96
C ILE A 158 -3.24 -1.25 10.82
N ARG A 159 -3.65 -0.25 10.05
CA ARG A 159 -2.86 0.35 8.98
C ARG A 159 -2.63 1.81 9.29
N THR A 160 -1.37 2.20 9.36
CA THR A 160 -0.99 3.61 9.46
C THR A 160 -0.63 4.12 8.06
N THR A 161 -1.28 5.19 7.64
CA THR A 161 -1.05 5.89 6.38
C THR A 161 -0.72 7.34 6.65
N THR A 162 -0.32 8.09 5.64
CA THR A 162 -0.11 9.56 5.75
C THR A 162 -1.38 10.30 6.17
N SER A 163 -2.56 9.76 5.88
CA SER A 163 -3.88 10.30 6.26
C SER A 163 -4.34 9.87 7.67
N GLY A 164 -3.58 9.05 8.38
CA GLY A 164 -3.90 8.59 9.73
C GLY A 164 -3.91 7.08 9.90
N THR A 165 -4.34 6.62 11.07
CA THR A 165 -4.43 5.20 11.43
C THR A 165 -5.83 4.67 11.16
N GLN A 166 -5.93 3.63 10.35
CA GLN A 166 -7.17 2.92 10.03
C GLN A 166 -7.19 1.57 10.74
N ARG A 167 -8.35 1.18 11.25
CA ARG A 167 -8.57 -0.09 11.93
C ARG A 167 -9.64 -0.90 11.22
N PHE A 168 -9.32 -2.13 10.84
CA PHE A 168 -10.23 -3.08 10.20
C PHE A 168 -10.47 -4.27 11.11
N ASN A 169 -11.72 -4.62 11.35
CA ASN A 169 -12.11 -5.83 12.07
C ASN A 169 -12.47 -6.89 11.04
N LEU A 170 -11.81 -8.04 11.12
CA LEU A 170 -12.02 -9.16 10.19
C LEU A 170 -12.54 -10.36 10.97
N ILE A 171 -13.41 -11.13 10.33
CA ILE A 171 -13.87 -12.44 10.78
C ILE A 171 -13.28 -13.45 9.79
N LEU A 172 -12.48 -14.39 10.29
CA LEU A 172 -11.81 -15.44 9.51
C LEU A 172 -12.39 -16.81 9.86
#